data_268f3dc985806ab4793202072a7d4f61
#
_entry.id   268f3dc985806ab4793202072a7d4f61
#
_cell.length_a   1.000
_cell.length_b   1.000
_cell.length_c   1.000
_cell.angle_alpha   90.00
_cell.angle_beta   90.00
_cell.angle_gamma   90.00
#
_symmetry.space_group_name_H-M   'P 1'
#
loop_
_entity.id
_entity.type
_entity.pdbx_description
1 polymer ?
#
loop_
_entity_poly.entity_id
_entity_poly.type
_entity_poly.pdbx_seq_one_letter_code
_entity_poly.pdbx_strand_id
1 'polypeptide(L)'
;MPPSQVTIEAMCGAAALVVTGGRLEAFYCTDAAHERLGRTMAEHMLAEVYERLLERYAASPQQRYEALLERCPDLLQMVSLRELASYLGVRPETLSRIRGRIR
;
A
#
# COMPACT_ATOMS: atom_id res chain seq x y z
N MET A 1 -3.58 22.23 5.72
CA MET A 1 -4.03 21.06 4.97
C MET A 1 -5.45 20.69 5.37
N PRO A 2 -6.32 20.35 4.43
CA PRO A 2 -7.64 19.84 4.78
C PRO A 2 -7.54 18.47 5.48
N PRO A 3 -8.57 18.08 6.24
CA PRO A 3 -8.60 16.75 6.84
C PRO A 3 -8.50 15.65 5.78
N SER A 4 -7.89 14.53 6.15
CA SER A 4 -7.79 13.36 5.27
C SER A 4 -9.18 12.80 4.96
N GLN A 5 -9.38 12.39 3.70
CA GLN A 5 -10.60 11.71 3.26
C GLN A 5 -10.53 10.20 3.48
N VAL A 6 -9.38 9.71 3.96
CA VAL A 6 -9.17 8.27 4.21
C VAL A 6 -8.79 8.06 5.66
N THR A 7 -9.12 6.90 6.18
CA THR A 7 -8.73 6.43 7.50
C THR A 7 -7.65 5.37 7.36
N ILE A 8 -6.60 5.48 8.18
CA ILE A 8 -5.54 4.48 8.26
C ILE A 8 -5.72 3.74 9.58
N GLU A 9 -5.82 2.42 9.52
CA GLU A 9 -6.07 1.59 10.67
C GLU A 9 -5.03 0.47 10.74
N ALA A 10 -4.52 0.22 11.97
CA ALA A 10 -3.64 -0.92 12.20
C ALA A 10 -4.48 -2.19 12.33
N MET A 11 -4.16 -3.21 11.56
CA MET A 11 -4.86 -4.50 11.54
C MET A 11 -4.33 -5.48 12.57
N CYS A 12 -3.17 -5.21 13.12
CA CYS A 12 -2.51 -6.00 14.17
C CYS A 12 -1.64 -5.07 15.00
N GLY A 13 -0.98 -5.61 16.03
CA GLY A 13 -0.03 -4.81 16.82
C GLY A 13 1.03 -4.19 15.92
N ALA A 14 1.23 -2.88 16.05
CA ALA A 14 2.13 -2.13 15.20
C ALA A 14 2.86 -1.04 15.98
N ALA A 15 4.06 -0.69 15.51
CA ALA A 15 4.80 0.46 16.00
C ALA A 15 5.08 1.40 14.82
N ALA A 16 5.00 2.70 15.05
CA ALA A 16 5.22 3.70 14.02
C ALA A 16 6.09 4.84 14.52
N LEU A 17 6.94 5.35 13.65
CA LEU A 17 7.65 6.60 13.86
C LEU A 17 6.82 7.71 13.21
N VAL A 18 6.56 8.77 13.98
CA VAL A 18 5.72 9.86 13.52
C VAL A 18 6.54 11.13 13.43
N VAL A 19 6.43 11.80 12.30
CA VAL A 19 7.03 13.11 12.09
C VAL A 19 5.97 14.06 11.55
N THR A 20 5.97 15.31 12.05
CA THR A 20 5.03 16.31 11.55
C THR A 20 5.45 16.81 10.17
N GLY A 21 4.49 17.26 9.36
CA GLY A 21 4.77 17.84 8.06
C GLY A 21 5.72 19.05 8.13
N GLY A 22 5.57 19.88 9.17
CA GLY A 22 6.44 21.03 9.35
C GLY A 22 7.90 20.66 9.63
N ARG A 23 8.12 19.62 10.44
CA ARG A 23 9.48 19.13 10.71
C ARG A 23 10.11 18.48 9.48
N LEU A 24 9.32 17.76 8.72
CA LEU A 24 9.77 17.14 7.48
C LEU A 24 10.17 18.21 6.45
N GLU A 25 9.36 19.24 6.30
CA GLU A 25 9.66 20.38 5.43
C GLU A 25 10.94 21.07 5.85
N ALA A 26 11.11 21.33 7.15
CA ALA A 26 12.35 21.94 7.69
C ALA A 26 13.57 21.06 7.39
N PHE A 27 13.43 19.74 7.48
CA PHE A 27 14.49 18.81 7.14
C PHE A 27 14.91 18.94 5.67
N TYR A 28 13.96 18.98 4.76
CA TYR A 28 14.23 19.10 3.32
C TYR A 28 14.83 20.46 2.95
N CYS A 29 14.55 21.49 3.73
CA CYS A 29 15.07 22.83 3.50
C CYS A 29 16.46 23.06 4.14
N THR A 30 17.06 22.06 4.77
CA THR A 30 18.35 22.20 5.46
C THR A 30 19.51 22.51 4.48
N ASP A 31 19.60 21.73 3.41
CA ASP A 31 20.61 21.90 2.36
C ASP A 31 20.21 21.14 1.09
N ALA A 32 21.05 21.21 0.06
CA ALA A 32 20.80 20.55 -1.22
C ALA A 32 20.78 19.02 -1.11
N ALA A 33 21.56 18.44 -0.20
CA ALA A 33 21.58 16.99 -0.02
C ALA A 33 20.26 16.48 0.58
N HIS A 34 19.70 17.20 1.56
CA HIS A 34 18.42 16.87 2.17
C HIS A 34 17.25 17.03 1.17
N GLU A 35 17.31 18.08 0.36
CA GLU A 35 16.31 18.27 -0.70
C GLU A 35 16.38 17.16 -1.75
N ARG A 36 17.57 16.74 -2.14
CA ARG A 36 17.76 15.62 -3.08
C ARG A 36 17.21 14.32 -2.50
N LEU A 37 17.43 14.08 -1.21
CA LEU A 37 16.87 12.89 -0.54
C LEU A 37 15.35 12.91 -0.60
N GLY A 38 14.72 14.03 -0.28
CA GLY A 38 13.27 14.19 -0.35
C GLY A 38 12.72 13.95 -1.75
N ARG A 39 13.37 14.52 -2.76
CA ARG A 39 12.97 14.33 -4.15
C ARG A 39 13.11 12.87 -4.59
N THR A 40 14.22 12.23 -4.26
CA THR A 40 14.46 10.83 -4.60
C THR A 40 13.42 9.93 -3.95
N MET A 41 13.09 10.14 -2.68
CA MET A 41 12.04 9.39 -1.99
C MET A 41 10.68 9.59 -2.64
N ALA A 42 10.33 10.82 -3.01
CA ALA A 42 9.07 11.13 -3.67
C ALA A 42 8.98 10.47 -5.04
N GLU A 43 10.06 10.46 -5.80
CA GLU A 43 10.13 9.80 -7.10
C GLU A 43 9.93 8.28 -6.98
N HIS A 44 10.54 7.65 -5.98
CA HIS A 44 10.34 6.23 -5.70
C HIS A 44 8.90 5.91 -5.32
N MET A 45 8.33 6.70 -4.43
CA MET A 45 6.93 6.52 -4.03
C MET A 45 5.97 6.68 -5.21
N LEU A 46 6.23 7.67 -6.06
CA LEU A 46 5.42 7.90 -7.25
C LEU A 46 5.50 6.71 -8.22
N ALA A 47 6.70 6.16 -8.43
CA ALA A 47 6.90 4.98 -9.27
C ALA A 47 6.12 3.78 -8.73
N GLU A 48 6.18 3.51 -7.43
CA GLU A 48 5.44 2.43 -6.80
C GLU A 48 3.93 2.59 -6.95
N VAL A 49 3.41 3.78 -6.71
CA VAL A 49 1.98 4.07 -6.85
C VAL A 49 1.55 3.89 -8.30
N TYR A 50 2.37 4.35 -9.24
CA TYR A 50 2.10 4.23 -10.66
C TYR A 50 2.04 2.75 -11.09
N GLU A 51 2.99 1.94 -10.66
CA GLU A 51 3.00 0.50 -10.95
C GLU A 51 1.75 -0.20 -10.41
N ARG A 52 1.38 0.09 -9.18
CA ARG A 52 0.16 -0.47 -8.56
C ARG A 52 -1.10 -0.04 -9.29
N LEU A 53 -1.13 1.19 -9.77
CA LEU A 53 -2.25 1.69 -10.55
C LEU A 53 -2.37 0.94 -11.88
N LEU A 54 -1.25 0.72 -12.58
CA LEU A 54 -1.23 -0.06 -13.82
C LEU A 54 -1.66 -1.50 -13.58
N GLU A 55 -1.18 -2.14 -12.52
CA GLU A 55 -1.60 -3.49 -12.13
C GLU A 55 -3.12 -3.56 -11.93
N ARG A 56 -3.69 -2.55 -11.30
CA ARG A 56 -5.13 -2.51 -11.04
C ARG A 56 -5.95 -2.43 -12.33
N TYR A 57 -5.45 -1.73 -13.35
CA TYR A 57 -6.14 -1.60 -14.64
C TYR A 57 -5.87 -2.77 -15.60
N ALA A 58 -4.67 -3.32 -15.57
CA ALA A 58 -4.22 -4.33 -16.54
C ALA A 58 -4.34 -5.76 -16.03
N ALA A 59 -4.23 -5.96 -14.71
CA ALA A 59 -4.21 -7.29 -14.10
C ALA A 59 -5.62 -7.79 -13.75
N SER A 60 -5.85 -9.09 -13.90
CA SER A 60 -7.05 -9.75 -13.39
C SER A 60 -7.04 -9.76 -11.85
N PRO A 61 -8.21 -9.95 -11.19
CA PRO A 61 -8.24 -10.11 -9.73
C PRO A 61 -7.32 -11.21 -9.22
N GLN A 62 -7.21 -12.31 -9.94
CA GLN A 62 -6.30 -13.40 -9.58
C GLN A 62 -4.85 -12.97 -9.62
N GLN A 63 -4.43 -12.27 -10.68
CA GLN A 63 -3.07 -11.75 -10.82
C GLN A 63 -2.73 -10.76 -9.71
N ARG A 64 -3.67 -9.90 -9.36
CA ARG A 64 -3.48 -8.93 -8.27
C ARG A 64 -3.35 -9.63 -6.92
N TYR A 65 -4.11 -10.68 -6.69
CA TYR A 65 -4.03 -11.49 -5.48
C TYR A 65 -2.66 -12.17 -5.38
N GLU A 66 -2.20 -12.80 -6.45
CA GLU A 66 -0.89 -13.45 -6.52
C GLU A 66 0.25 -12.45 -6.24
N ALA A 67 0.21 -11.28 -6.88
CA ALA A 67 1.19 -10.22 -6.67
C ALA A 67 1.21 -9.73 -5.21
N LEU A 68 0.04 -9.62 -4.59
CA LEU A 68 -0.08 -9.22 -3.19
C LEU A 68 0.54 -10.26 -2.26
N LEU A 69 0.33 -11.54 -2.51
CA LEU A 69 0.94 -12.62 -1.72
C LEU A 69 2.45 -12.65 -1.84
N GLU A 70 3.00 -12.31 -3.01
CA GLU A 70 4.45 -12.23 -3.19
C GLU A 70 5.05 -11.09 -2.35
N ARG A 71 4.36 -9.94 -2.28
CA ARG A 71 4.82 -8.80 -1.47
C ARG A 71 4.65 -9.04 0.02
N CYS A 72 3.58 -9.70 0.41
CA CYS A 72 3.20 -9.92 1.82
C CYS A 72 2.79 -11.37 2.04
N PRO A 73 3.74 -12.33 2.15
CA PRO A 73 3.41 -13.75 2.30
C PRO A 73 2.53 -14.07 3.50
N ASP A 74 2.66 -13.31 4.59
CA ASP A 74 1.94 -13.55 5.85
C ASP A 74 0.59 -12.83 5.92
N LEU A 75 0.18 -12.18 4.85
CA LEU A 75 -1.01 -11.34 4.85
C LEU A 75 -2.29 -12.08 5.24
N LEU A 76 -2.44 -13.34 4.80
CA LEU A 76 -3.60 -14.16 5.10
C LEU A 76 -3.76 -14.47 6.59
N GLN A 77 -2.66 -14.42 7.35
CA GLN A 77 -2.67 -14.61 8.80
C GLN A 77 -3.02 -13.31 9.55
N MET A 78 -2.89 -12.17 8.89
CA MET A 78 -2.99 -10.85 9.51
C MET A 78 -4.34 -10.18 9.23
N VAL A 79 -5.00 -10.51 8.12
CA VAL A 79 -6.24 -9.86 7.69
C VAL A 79 -7.32 -10.89 7.38
N SER A 80 -8.58 -10.47 7.51
CA SER A 80 -9.71 -11.31 7.16
C SER A 80 -9.88 -11.42 5.64
N LEU A 81 -10.56 -12.48 5.20
CA LEU A 81 -10.92 -12.66 3.81
C LEU A 81 -11.74 -11.47 3.28
N ARG A 82 -12.63 -10.95 4.11
CA ARG A 82 -13.48 -9.80 3.77
C ARG A 82 -12.68 -8.53 3.53
N GLU A 83 -11.70 -8.25 4.40
CA GLU A 83 -10.81 -7.10 4.25
C GLU A 83 -9.96 -7.23 2.99
N LEU A 84 -9.44 -8.42 2.73
CA LEU A 84 -8.65 -8.69 1.55
C LEU A 84 -9.47 -8.55 0.26
N ALA A 85 -10.70 -9.05 0.25
CA ALA A 85 -11.61 -8.91 -0.88
C ALA A 85 -11.93 -7.44 -1.16
N SER A 86 -12.16 -6.64 -0.11
CA SER A 86 -12.38 -5.21 -0.22
C SER A 86 -11.17 -4.50 -0.83
N TYR A 87 -9.98 -4.83 -0.38
CA TYR A 87 -8.73 -4.28 -0.94
C TYR A 87 -8.58 -4.60 -2.42
N LEU A 88 -8.89 -5.82 -2.83
CA LEU A 88 -8.79 -6.26 -4.23
C LEU A 88 -9.96 -5.79 -5.09
N GLY A 89 -10.99 -5.19 -4.48
CA GLY A 89 -12.17 -4.73 -5.21
C GLY A 89 -13.05 -5.85 -5.73
N VAL A 90 -13.08 -6.99 -5.07
CA VAL A 90 -13.90 -8.16 -5.44
C VAL A 90 -14.80 -8.57 -4.29
N ARG A 91 -15.79 -9.41 -4.57
CA ARG A 91 -16.64 -10.01 -3.54
C ARG A 91 -15.89 -11.12 -2.80
N PRO A 92 -16.18 -11.35 -1.50
CA PRO A 92 -15.55 -12.45 -0.75
C PRO A 92 -15.71 -13.82 -1.43
N GLU A 93 -16.83 -14.08 -2.05
CA GLU A 93 -17.07 -15.34 -2.79
C GLU A 93 -16.14 -15.48 -3.99
N THR A 94 -15.90 -14.39 -4.70
CA THR A 94 -14.96 -14.34 -5.83
C THR A 94 -13.55 -14.64 -5.34
N LEU A 95 -13.13 -14.03 -4.22
CA LEU A 95 -11.82 -14.27 -3.63
C LEU A 95 -11.66 -15.72 -3.17
N SER A 96 -12.69 -16.32 -2.57
CA SER A 96 -12.67 -17.74 -2.21
C SER A 96 -12.43 -18.64 -3.41
N ARG A 97 -13.07 -18.36 -4.54
CA ARG A 97 -12.85 -19.11 -5.78
C ARG A 97 -11.41 -18.93 -6.31
N ILE A 98 -10.89 -17.72 -6.27
CA ILE A 98 -9.51 -17.44 -6.70
C ILE A 98 -8.52 -18.23 -5.85
N ARG A 99 -8.69 -18.22 -4.53
CA ARG A 99 -7.84 -18.99 -3.61
C ARG A 99 -7.89 -20.48 -3.89
N GLY A 100 -9.07 -21.01 -4.22
CA GLY A 100 -9.25 -22.42 -4.58
C GLY A 100 -8.51 -22.83 -5.84
N ARG A 101 -8.36 -21.92 -6.80
CA ARG A 101 -7.62 -22.18 -8.06
C ARG A 101 -6.11 -22.21 -7.89
N ILE A 102 -5.59 -21.49 -6.90
CA ILE A 102 -4.14 -21.33 -6.69
C ILE A 102 -3.55 -22.48 -5.86
N ARG A 103 -4.37 -23.23 -5.20
CA ARG A 103 -3.94 -24.40 -4.40
C ARG A 103 -3.43 -25.55 -5.27
#